data_b898a766695ef7c43001b0932fdd43fb
#
_entry.id   b898a766695ef7c43001b0932fdd43fb
#
_cell.length_a   1.000
_cell.length_b   1.000
_cell.length_c   1.000
_cell.angle_alpha   90.00
_cell.angle_beta   90.00
_cell.angle_gamma   90.00
#
_symmetry.space_group_name_H-M   'P 1'
#
loop_
_entity.id
_entity.type
_entity.pdbx_description
1 polymer ?
#
loop_
_entity_poly.entity_id
_entity_poly.type
_entity_poly.pdbx_seq_one_letter_code
_entity_poly.pdbx_strand_id
1 'polypeptide(L)'
;VDVTNYVMMELGQPLHAFDFSKLAGAERKQIIVRRARRGEKIRVLDEAKTEYELDENMLLITDPEKPLAIAGIKGVTGSEISDTTRTIVVESANFNSTSIRRISTRLGIRTDASIRFSYGLDPNLAEIAVNRAAQLIQEMAGGEIAKGIVEEYPKKLKPWKISIKKSHINSLIGASIPEKEISKILSRICQPVRSDANKFVVTVPTYRLDIQTPEDIIEEIARIYGYENIKPVPPAMSIYRPAESRASEDWDTEQTIKARNLMKNVLKGLGFAECYNYSFLSEKAKEIFNASNAPEIANPISQEAKYLRNSLIPNLVTAAKNNLRFYNSVHLFEVGDVFS
;
A
#
# COMPACT_ATOMS: atom_id res chain seq x y z
N VAL A 1 15.66 -18.69 -12.19
CA VAL A 1 14.99 -18.08 -11.02
C VAL A 1 15.76 -16.84 -10.58
N ASP A 2 17.08 -16.91 -10.37
CA ASP A 2 17.86 -15.77 -9.86
C ASP A 2 17.86 -14.58 -10.81
N VAL A 3 17.95 -14.83 -12.12
CA VAL A 3 17.85 -13.77 -13.14
C VAL A 3 16.50 -13.04 -13.08
N THR A 4 15.39 -13.74 -12.94
CA THR A 4 14.06 -13.10 -12.84
C THR A 4 13.94 -12.26 -11.58
N ASN A 5 14.48 -12.72 -10.44
CA ASN A 5 14.55 -11.95 -9.20
C ASN A 5 15.51 -10.74 -9.34
N TYR A 6 16.65 -10.93 -9.97
CA TYR A 6 17.60 -9.84 -10.19
C TYR A 6 16.97 -8.71 -11.03
N VAL A 7 16.35 -9.05 -12.17
CA VAL A 7 15.70 -8.05 -13.04
C VAL A 7 14.54 -7.35 -12.31
N MET A 8 13.79 -8.09 -11.49
CA MET A 8 12.75 -7.48 -10.64
C MET A 8 13.35 -6.47 -9.67
N MET A 9 14.52 -6.72 -9.10
CA MET A 9 15.19 -5.77 -8.20
C MET A 9 15.85 -4.62 -8.96
N GLU A 10 16.41 -4.87 -10.16
CA GLU A 10 17.06 -3.86 -11.00
C GLU A 10 16.05 -2.88 -11.60
N LEU A 11 14.94 -3.37 -12.15
CA LEU A 11 13.97 -2.60 -12.93
C LEU A 11 12.61 -2.39 -12.26
N GLY A 12 12.32 -3.11 -11.17
CA GLY A 12 11.02 -3.08 -10.51
C GLY A 12 9.94 -3.95 -11.18
N GLN A 13 10.26 -4.64 -12.29
CA GLN A 13 9.31 -5.47 -13.04
C GLN A 13 9.43 -6.94 -12.63
N PRO A 14 8.41 -7.54 -12.01
CA PRO A 14 8.41 -8.97 -11.75
C PRO A 14 8.29 -9.78 -13.04
N LEU A 15 9.02 -10.87 -13.10
CA LEU A 15 9.07 -11.82 -14.20
C LEU A 15 8.76 -13.22 -13.71
N HIS A 16 8.23 -14.06 -14.59
CA HIS A 16 8.09 -15.50 -14.31
C HIS A 16 8.68 -16.32 -15.47
N ALA A 17 9.15 -17.52 -15.15
CA ALA A 17 9.68 -18.41 -16.15
C ALA A 17 9.01 -19.79 -16.05
N PHE A 18 8.53 -20.30 -17.18
CA PHE A 18 7.93 -21.62 -17.31
C PHE A 18 8.86 -22.57 -18.06
N ASP A 19 8.87 -23.84 -17.66
CA ASP A 19 9.50 -24.89 -18.43
C ASP A 19 8.68 -25.16 -19.70
N PHE A 20 9.25 -24.88 -20.86
CA PHE A 20 8.56 -25.06 -22.15
C PHE A 20 8.11 -26.51 -22.37
N SER A 21 8.87 -27.48 -21.90
CA SER A 21 8.53 -28.90 -22.08
C SER A 21 7.29 -29.31 -21.28
N LYS A 22 7.01 -28.62 -20.18
CA LYS A 22 5.87 -28.89 -19.28
C LYS A 22 4.56 -28.19 -19.69
N LEU A 23 4.62 -27.32 -20.69
CA LEU A 23 3.41 -26.68 -21.23
C LEU A 23 2.64 -27.65 -22.12
N ALA A 24 1.31 -27.59 -22.08
CA ALA A 24 0.43 -28.40 -22.93
C ALA A 24 0.45 -27.94 -24.40
N GLY A 25 0.13 -28.86 -25.32
CA GLY A 25 0.09 -28.67 -26.76
C GLY A 25 1.24 -29.40 -27.49
N ALA A 26 0.90 -30.38 -28.30
CA ALA A 26 1.87 -31.19 -29.02
C ALA A 26 2.55 -30.42 -30.17
N GLU A 27 1.73 -29.76 -31.02
CA GLU A 27 2.24 -29.01 -32.17
C GLU A 27 2.49 -27.53 -31.88
N ARG A 28 1.69 -26.93 -31.02
CA ARG A 28 1.76 -25.50 -30.66
C ARG A 28 1.49 -25.29 -29.19
N LYS A 29 2.49 -24.81 -28.47
CA LYS A 29 2.31 -24.39 -27.06
C LYS A 29 1.49 -23.12 -27.00
N GLN A 30 0.60 -23.03 -26.01
CA GLN A 30 -0.27 -21.88 -25.81
C GLN A 30 -0.24 -21.44 -24.35
N ILE A 31 -0.19 -20.13 -24.15
CA ILE A 31 -0.43 -19.51 -22.84
C ILE A 31 -1.70 -18.70 -22.96
N ILE A 32 -2.66 -18.97 -22.07
CA ILE A 32 -3.99 -18.39 -22.07
C ILE A 32 -4.17 -17.62 -20.76
N VAL A 33 -4.47 -16.33 -20.86
CA VAL A 33 -4.82 -15.51 -19.71
C VAL A 33 -6.34 -15.50 -19.61
N ARG A 34 -6.88 -16.06 -18.53
CA ARG A 34 -8.33 -16.15 -18.30
C ARG A 34 -8.69 -15.94 -16.84
N ARG A 35 -9.94 -15.66 -16.58
CA ARG A 35 -10.48 -15.71 -15.23
C ARG A 35 -10.61 -17.15 -14.73
N ALA A 36 -10.46 -17.33 -13.42
CA ALA A 36 -10.73 -18.63 -12.81
C ALA A 36 -12.20 -18.99 -12.94
N ARG A 37 -12.50 -20.29 -12.93
CA ARG A 37 -13.86 -20.81 -12.81
C ARG A 37 -14.24 -20.82 -11.33
N ARG A 38 -15.52 -20.66 -11.04
CA ARG A 38 -16.01 -20.72 -9.66
C ARG A 38 -15.69 -22.09 -9.03
N GLY A 39 -15.02 -22.06 -7.87
CA GLY A 39 -14.62 -23.28 -7.18
C GLY A 39 -13.43 -24.02 -7.81
N GLU A 40 -12.75 -23.43 -8.79
CA GLU A 40 -11.51 -23.97 -9.34
C GLU A 40 -10.43 -24.03 -8.24
N LYS A 41 -9.80 -25.19 -8.09
CA LYS A 41 -8.77 -25.41 -7.06
C LYS A 41 -7.40 -25.48 -7.69
N ILE A 42 -6.44 -24.86 -7.04
CA ILE A 42 -5.05 -24.86 -7.48
C ILE A 42 -4.10 -25.06 -6.30
N ARG A 43 -2.92 -25.62 -6.59
CA ARG A 43 -1.82 -25.75 -5.62
C ARG A 43 -0.68 -24.84 -6.01
N VAL A 44 -0.35 -23.90 -5.14
CA VAL A 44 0.71 -22.92 -5.41
C VAL A 44 2.10 -23.49 -5.10
N LEU A 45 3.11 -22.84 -5.69
CA LEU A 45 4.52 -23.11 -5.45
C LEU A 45 4.96 -22.55 -4.09
N ASP A 46 4.64 -23.27 -3.02
CA ASP A 46 5.16 -23.07 -1.67
C ASP A 46 5.62 -24.42 -1.09
N GLU A 47 6.33 -24.40 0.04
CA GLU A 47 6.81 -25.62 0.70
C GLU A 47 5.67 -26.53 1.14
N ALA A 48 4.55 -25.94 1.55
CA ALA A 48 3.35 -26.64 2.03
C ALA A 48 2.48 -27.16 0.88
N LYS A 49 2.72 -26.71 -0.37
CA LYS A 49 1.84 -26.97 -1.55
C LYS A 49 0.39 -26.69 -1.26
N THR A 50 0.14 -25.54 -0.64
CA THR A 50 -1.18 -25.11 -0.17
C THR A 50 -2.19 -25.08 -1.31
N GLU A 51 -3.36 -25.66 -1.08
CA GLU A 51 -4.48 -25.66 -2.03
C GLU A 51 -5.38 -24.45 -1.75
N TYR A 52 -5.71 -23.72 -2.80
CA TYR A 52 -6.61 -22.56 -2.75
C TYR A 52 -7.81 -22.79 -3.65
N GLU A 53 -8.99 -22.46 -3.16
CA GLU A 53 -10.20 -22.38 -3.93
C GLU A 53 -10.36 -20.96 -4.50
N LEU A 54 -10.55 -20.87 -5.81
CA LEU A 54 -10.59 -19.60 -6.54
C LEU A 54 -12.02 -19.16 -6.84
N ASP A 55 -12.18 -17.87 -7.08
CA ASP A 55 -13.41 -17.28 -7.63
C ASP A 55 -13.18 -16.64 -9.01
N GLU A 56 -14.27 -16.34 -9.67
CA GLU A 56 -14.33 -15.77 -11.04
C GLU A 56 -13.71 -14.36 -11.18
N ASN A 57 -13.33 -13.70 -10.10
CA ASN A 57 -12.63 -12.42 -10.16
C ASN A 57 -11.10 -12.60 -10.22
N MET A 58 -10.62 -13.82 -9.98
CA MET A 58 -9.20 -14.13 -9.98
C MET A 58 -8.70 -14.41 -11.39
N LEU A 59 -7.59 -13.78 -11.75
CA LEU A 59 -6.96 -13.95 -13.06
C LEU A 59 -5.91 -15.07 -12.97
N LEU A 60 -5.93 -15.95 -13.96
CA LEU A 60 -4.99 -17.06 -14.10
C LEU A 60 -4.21 -16.95 -15.40
N ILE A 61 -2.97 -17.41 -15.33
CA ILE A 61 -2.19 -17.80 -16.49
C ILE A 61 -2.30 -19.31 -16.61
N THR A 62 -2.72 -19.79 -17.75
CA THR A 62 -3.00 -21.22 -17.98
C THR A 62 -2.41 -21.66 -19.32
N ASP A 63 -2.23 -22.93 -19.48
CA ASP A 63 -2.19 -23.57 -20.79
C ASP A 63 -3.58 -24.16 -21.14
N PRO A 64 -3.76 -24.86 -22.26
CA PRO A 64 -5.04 -25.47 -22.61
C PRO A 64 -5.57 -26.49 -21.60
N GLU A 65 -4.69 -27.10 -20.79
CA GLU A 65 -5.01 -28.23 -19.91
C GLU A 65 -5.07 -27.83 -18.44
N LYS A 66 -4.17 -26.92 -18.00
CA LYS A 66 -3.97 -26.62 -16.56
C LYS A 66 -3.64 -25.17 -16.27
N PRO A 67 -3.90 -24.71 -15.02
CA PRO A 67 -3.36 -23.45 -14.50
C PRO A 67 -1.84 -23.53 -14.32
N LEU A 68 -1.15 -22.44 -14.65
CA LEU A 68 0.30 -22.28 -14.51
C LEU A 68 0.66 -21.29 -13.40
N ALA A 69 -0.16 -20.24 -13.21
CA ALA A 69 0.05 -19.24 -12.17
C ALA A 69 -1.26 -18.51 -11.82
N ILE A 70 -1.34 -18.04 -10.57
CA ILE A 70 -2.23 -16.92 -10.23
C ILE A 70 -1.54 -15.65 -10.71
N ALA A 71 -2.13 -14.99 -11.70
CA ALA A 71 -1.52 -13.88 -12.42
C ALA A 71 -0.99 -12.78 -11.47
N GLY A 72 0.32 -12.50 -11.56
CA GLY A 72 0.99 -11.48 -10.75
C GLY A 72 1.11 -11.78 -9.24
N ILE A 73 0.76 -12.99 -8.80
CA ILE A 73 0.78 -13.36 -7.38
C ILE A 73 1.72 -14.53 -7.12
N LYS A 74 1.44 -15.72 -7.68
CA LYS A 74 2.21 -16.92 -7.37
C LYS A 74 2.10 -17.97 -8.48
N GLY A 75 3.21 -18.65 -8.79
CA GLY A 75 3.21 -19.81 -9.67
C GLY A 75 2.45 -21.00 -9.09
N VAL A 76 1.96 -21.87 -9.97
CA VAL A 76 1.27 -23.13 -9.63
C VAL A 76 2.22 -24.29 -9.87
N THR A 77 2.10 -25.37 -9.09
CA THR A 77 2.93 -26.57 -9.23
C THR A 77 2.72 -27.24 -10.58
N GLY A 78 3.81 -27.76 -11.16
CA GLY A 78 3.77 -28.55 -12.40
C GLY A 78 4.19 -27.79 -13.68
N SER A 79 4.60 -26.53 -13.58
CA SER A 79 5.20 -25.76 -14.68
C SER A 79 6.54 -25.13 -14.34
N GLU A 80 7.00 -25.34 -13.11
CA GLU A 80 8.23 -24.79 -12.56
C GLU A 80 9.49 -25.31 -13.28
N ILE A 81 10.51 -24.48 -13.28
CA ILE A 81 11.86 -24.82 -13.78
C ILE A 81 12.52 -25.83 -12.82
N SER A 82 13.24 -26.78 -13.38
CA SER A 82 13.99 -27.80 -12.67
C SER A 82 15.40 -27.93 -13.29
N ASP A 83 16.27 -28.72 -12.68
CA ASP A 83 17.63 -28.97 -13.17
C ASP A 83 17.67 -29.63 -14.56
N THR A 84 16.57 -30.26 -14.96
CA THR A 84 16.44 -30.90 -16.28
C THR A 84 15.88 -29.94 -17.36
N THR A 85 15.44 -28.74 -16.99
CA THR A 85 14.89 -27.75 -17.92
C THR A 85 15.95 -27.31 -18.93
N ARG A 86 15.60 -27.32 -20.22
CA ARG A 86 16.47 -26.90 -21.33
C ARG A 86 15.93 -25.71 -22.10
N THR A 87 14.63 -25.57 -22.17
CA THR A 87 13.95 -24.47 -22.87
C THR A 87 12.97 -23.81 -21.93
N ILE A 88 13.01 -22.49 -21.86
CA ILE A 88 12.13 -21.70 -20.98
C ILE A 88 11.30 -20.71 -21.77
N VAL A 89 10.12 -20.40 -21.25
CA VAL A 89 9.32 -19.25 -21.65
C VAL A 89 9.36 -18.24 -20.52
N VAL A 90 9.83 -17.03 -20.83
CA VAL A 90 9.88 -15.93 -19.86
C VAL A 90 8.64 -15.07 -20.04
N GLU A 91 7.88 -14.91 -18.97
CA GLU A 91 6.73 -14.00 -18.86
C GLU A 91 7.20 -12.66 -18.29
N SER A 92 6.79 -11.58 -18.97
CA SER A 92 6.85 -10.22 -18.44
C SER A 92 5.51 -9.57 -18.69
N ALA A 93 4.74 -9.37 -17.64
CA ALA A 93 3.35 -8.94 -17.74
C ALA A 93 3.06 -7.71 -16.89
N ASN A 94 1.94 -7.04 -17.16
CA ASN A 94 1.40 -6.00 -16.31
C ASN A 94 -0.05 -6.37 -15.94
N PHE A 95 -0.42 -6.12 -14.69
CA PHE A 95 -1.72 -6.49 -14.15
C PHE A 95 -2.40 -5.30 -13.48
N ASN A 96 -3.72 -5.31 -13.45
CA ASN A 96 -4.48 -4.29 -12.73
C ASN A 96 -4.18 -4.33 -11.23
N SER A 97 -3.61 -3.25 -10.70
CA SER A 97 -3.13 -3.15 -9.32
C SER A 97 -4.22 -3.41 -8.26
N THR A 98 -5.43 -2.89 -8.49
CA THR A 98 -6.57 -3.12 -7.59
C THR A 98 -6.97 -4.59 -7.55
N SER A 99 -6.97 -5.27 -8.70
CA SER A 99 -7.26 -6.70 -8.79
C SER A 99 -6.23 -7.52 -8.02
N ILE A 100 -4.93 -7.28 -8.28
CA ILE A 100 -3.85 -8.00 -7.58
C ILE A 100 -3.93 -7.78 -6.07
N ARG A 101 -4.12 -6.55 -5.60
CA ARG A 101 -4.25 -6.24 -4.18
C ARG A 101 -5.43 -6.99 -3.53
N ARG A 102 -6.60 -6.99 -4.17
CA ARG A 102 -7.79 -7.69 -3.66
C ARG A 102 -7.56 -9.20 -3.57
N ILE A 103 -7.01 -9.81 -4.62
CA ILE A 103 -6.77 -11.25 -4.68
C ILE A 103 -5.70 -11.66 -3.67
N SER A 104 -4.57 -10.96 -3.63
CA SER A 104 -3.48 -11.18 -2.68
C SER A 104 -3.97 -11.12 -1.22
N THR A 105 -4.77 -10.10 -0.88
CA THR A 105 -5.36 -9.95 0.46
C THR A 105 -6.34 -11.08 0.77
N ARG A 106 -7.21 -11.44 -0.17
CA ARG A 106 -8.22 -12.50 0.02
C ARG A 106 -7.60 -13.88 0.22
N LEU A 107 -6.56 -14.20 -0.55
CA LEU A 107 -5.84 -15.48 -0.43
C LEU A 107 -4.81 -15.49 0.71
N GLY A 108 -4.52 -14.35 1.31
CA GLY A 108 -3.45 -14.23 2.30
C GLY A 108 -2.05 -14.44 1.72
N ILE A 109 -1.87 -14.32 0.39
CA ILE A 109 -0.60 -14.53 -0.30
C ILE A 109 0.05 -13.19 -0.59
N ARG A 110 1.17 -12.91 0.06
CA ARG A 110 1.96 -11.70 -0.15
C ARG A 110 3.35 -12.07 -0.66
N THR A 111 3.61 -11.75 -1.93
CA THR A 111 4.91 -11.99 -2.59
C THR A 111 5.52 -10.67 -3.03
N ASP A 112 6.82 -10.66 -3.32
CA ASP A 112 7.52 -9.52 -3.89
C ASP A 112 6.89 -9.03 -5.20
N ALA A 113 6.39 -9.95 -6.02
CA ALA A 113 5.66 -9.65 -7.24
C ALA A 113 4.30 -8.99 -6.93
N SER A 114 3.50 -9.61 -6.05
CA SER A 114 2.16 -9.09 -5.71
C SER A 114 2.22 -7.71 -5.05
N ILE A 115 3.24 -7.43 -4.26
CA ILE A 115 3.49 -6.11 -3.67
C ILE A 115 3.70 -5.08 -4.78
N ARG A 116 4.63 -5.33 -5.70
CA ARG A 116 4.94 -4.39 -6.80
C ARG A 116 3.74 -4.16 -7.72
N PHE A 117 3.06 -5.20 -8.16
CA PHE A 117 1.86 -5.08 -8.97
C PHE A 117 0.71 -4.37 -8.26
N SER A 118 0.59 -4.52 -6.93
CA SER A 118 -0.45 -3.84 -6.13
C SER A 118 -0.29 -2.32 -6.08
N TYR A 119 0.93 -1.81 -6.24
CA TYR A 119 1.20 -0.38 -6.37
C TYR A 119 0.99 0.14 -7.80
N GLY A 120 0.95 -0.75 -8.79
CA GLY A 120 0.92 -0.42 -10.20
C GLY A 120 2.33 -0.28 -10.79
N LEU A 121 2.52 -0.80 -11.99
CA LEU A 121 3.77 -0.72 -12.74
C LEU A 121 3.50 -0.13 -14.12
N ASP A 122 4.53 0.46 -14.72
CA ASP A 122 4.47 0.93 -16.11
C ASP A 122 4.33 -0.28 -17.07
N PRO A 123 3.22 -0.38 -17.83
CA PRO A 123 3.08 -1.46 -18.80
C PRO A 123 4.18 -1.52 -19.86
N ASN A 124 4.80 -0.38 -20.19
CA ASN A 124 5.89 -0.32 -21.16
C ASN A 124 7.20 -0.91 -20.63
N LEU A 125 7.31 -1.12 -19.32
CA LEU A 125 8.48 -1.73 -18.71
C LEU A 125 8.59 -3.23 -19.00
N ALA A 126 7.47 -3.88 -19.33
CA ALA A 126 7.43 -5.33 -19.56
C ALA A 126 8.37 -5.79 -20.68
N GLU A 127 8.40 -5.07 -21.81
CA GLU A 127 9.30 -5.38 -22.94
C GLU A 127 10.76 -5.16 -22.57
N ILE A 128 11.07 -4.08 -21.86
CA ILE A 128 12.43 -3.76 -21.40
C ILE A 128 12.96 -4.87 -20.49
N ALA A 129 12.12 -5.30 -19.55
CA ALA A 129 12.50 -6.29 -18.56
C ALA A 129 12.68 -7.69 -19.15
N VAL A 130 11.82 -8.13 -20.08
CA VAL A 130 11.99 -9.44 -20.73
C VAL A 130 13.26 -9.49 -21.58
N ASN A 131 13.58 -8.40 -22.29
CA ASN A 131 14.82 -8.30 -23.05
C ASN A 131 16.06 -8.35 -22.15
N ARG A 132 16.02 -7.64 -21.00
CA ARG A 132 17.08 -7.67 -20.00
C ARG A 132 17.26 -9.06 -19.40
N ALA A 133 16.16 -9.74 -19.07
CA ALA A 133 16.21 -11.11 -18.56
C ALA A 133 16.77 -12.09 -19.58
N ALA A 134 16.34 -12.00 -20.85
CA ALA A 134 16.84 -12.84 -21.92
C ALA A 134 18.35 -12.66 -22.14
N GLN A 135 18.83 -11.40 -22.16
CA GLN A 135 20.25 -11.09 -22.23
C GLN A 135 21.05 -11.74 -21.09
N LEU A 136 20.62 -11.54 -19.85
CA LEU A 136 21.31 -12.08 -18.69
C LEU A 136 21.33 -13.63 -18.67
N ILE A 137 20.21 -14.25 -19.06
CA ILE A 137 20.16 -15.72 -19.17
C ILE A 137 21.13 -16.21 -20.21
N GLN A 138 21.21 -15.56 -21.36
CA GLN A 138 22.16 -15.93 -22.41
C GLN A 138 23.63 -15.75 -21.97
N GLU A 139 23.96 -14.66 -21.30
CA GLU A 139 25.29 -14.39 -20.76
C GLU A 139 25.73 -15.39 -19.70
N MET A 140 24.83 -15.78 -18.80
CA MET A 140 25.15 -16.60 -17.63
C MET A 140 25.00 -18.09 -17.87
N ALA A 141 23.99 -18.51 -18.64
CA ALA A 141 23.64 -19.91 -18.86
C ALA A 141 23.91 -20.39 -20.30
N GLY A 142 24.27 -19.48 -21.20
CA GLY A 142 24.40 -19.79 -22.62
C GLY A 142 23.04 -19.99 -23.29
N GLY A 143 23.08 -20.63 -24.49
CA GLY A 143 21.87 -20.94 -25.26
C GLY A 143 21.53 -19.88 -26.30
N GLU A 144 20.41 -20.06 -26.97
CA GLU A 144 19.92 -19.22 -28.03
C GLU A 144 18.60 -18.57 -27.65
N ILE A 145 18.48 -17.27 -27.94
CA ILE A 145 17.24 -16.53 -27.77
C ILE A 145 16.42 -16.67 -29.06
N ALA A 146 15.15 -17.11 -28.92
CA ALA A 146 14.22 -17.17 -30.04
C ALA A 146 14.00 -15.76 -30.63
N LYS A 147 13.84 -15.70 -31.95
CA LYS A 147 13.60 -14.42 -32.65
C LYS A 147 12.18 -13.90 -32.35
N GLY A 148 12.10 -12.62 -31.98
CA GLY A 148 10.87 -11.89 -31.74
C GLY A 148 10.31 -12.08 -30.33
N ILE A 149 9.27 -11.30 -30.04
CA ILE A 149 8.51 -11.31 -28.79
C ILE A 149 7.04 -11.54 -29.14
N VAL A 150 6.37 -12.39 -28.41
CA VAL A 150 4.91 -12.52 -28.48
C VAL A 150 4.32 -11.54 -27.48
N GLU A 151 3.73 -10.45 -28.00
CA GLU A 151 3.16 -9.38 -27.18
C GLU A 151 1.67 -9.26 -27.41
N GLU A 152 0.90 -9.21 -26.33
CA GLU A 152 -0.50 -8.82 -26.34
C GLU A 152 -0.66 -7.55 -25.48
N TYR A 153 -0.66 -6.37 -26.13
CA TYR A 153 -0.76 -5.05 -25.50
C TYR A 153 -1.77 -4.17 -26.25
N PRO A 154 -3.08 -4.44 -26.09
CA PRO A 154 -4.14 -3.85 -26.93
C PRO A 154 -4.23 -2.34 -26.86
N LYS A 155 -3.93 -1.74 -25.67
CA LYS A 155 -4.03 -0.31 -25.44
C LYS A 155 -2.72 0.22 -24.84
N LYS A 156 -1.76 0.53 -25.72
CA LYS A 156 -0.45 1.06 -25.30
C LYS A 156 -0.59 2.37 -24.54
N LEU A 157 -0.05 2.40 -23.32
CA LEU A 157 0.01 3.60 -22.48
C LEU A 157 0.99 4.59 -23.12
N LYS A 158 0.58 5.84 -23.21
CA LYS A 158 1.40 6.94 -23.73
C LYS A 158 1.61 7.99 -22.65
N PRO A 159 2.75 8.71 -22.68
CA PRO A 159 2.95 9.87 -21.84
C PRO A 159 1.78 10.87 -21.97
N TRP A 160 1.38 11.47 -20.86
CA TRP A 160 0.27 12.44 -20.85
C TRP A 160 0.72 13.82 -20.40
N LYS A 161 -0.11 14.83 -20.66
CA LYS A 161 0.22 16.22 -20.37
C LYS A 161 -0.59 16.74 -19.24
N ILE A 162 0.08 17.43 -18.31
CA ILE A 162 -0.55 18.18 -17.23
C ILE A 162 -0.22 19.66 -17.39
N SER A 163 -1.24 20.52 -17.24
CA SER A 163 -1.12 21.98 -17.28
C SER A 163 -1.28 22.55 -15.88
N ILE A 164 -0.30 23.33 -15.41
CA ILE A 164 -0.24 23.85 -14.06
C ILE A 164 -0.13 25.38 -14.11
N LYS A 165 -1.07 26.11 -13.48
CA LYS A 165 -1.01 27.56 -13.35
C LYS A 165 0.12 27.96 -12.41
N LYS A 166 0.96 28.93 -12.81
CA LYS A 166 2.09 29.43 -12.00
C LYS A 166 1.63 29.98 -10.65
N SER A 167 0.52 30.72 -10.65
CA SER A 167 -0.08 31.24 -9.42
C SER A 167 -0.52 30.13 -8.46
N HIS A 168 -1.01 29.01 -8.99
CA HIS A 168 -1.47 27.88 -8.17
C HIS A 168 -0.31 27.17 -7.45
N ILE A 169 0.85 27.07 -8.09
CA ILE A 169 2.05 26.48 -7.47
C ILE A 169 2.40 27.25 -6.19
N ASN A 170 2.61 28.55 -6.30
CA ASN A 170 3.01 29.37 -5.16
C ASN A 170 1.92 29.48 -4.09
N SER A 171 0.65 29.53 -4.50
CA SER A 171 -0.49 29.57 -3.57
C SER A 171 -0.62 28.29 -2.75
N LEU A 172 -0.44 27.11 -3.37
CA LEU A 172 -0.58 25.83 -2.68
C LEU A 172 0.62 25.53 -1.79
N ILE A 173 1.83 25.82 -2.26
CA ILE A 173 3.07 25.63 -1.46
C ILE A 173 3.17 26.67 -0.32
N GLY A 174 2.55 27.83 -0.48
CA GLY A 174 2.69 28.94 0.49
C GLY A 174 4.04 29.64 0.45
N ALA A 175 4.78 29.52 -0.66
CA ALA A 175 6.09 30.13 -0.87
C ALA A 175 6.21 30.70 -2.29
N SER A 176 7.01 31.75 -2.46
CA SER A 176 7.33 32.32 -3.77
C SER A 176 8.59 31.70 -4.33
N ILE A 177 8.42 30.64 -5.11
CA ILE A 177 9.54 29.95 -5.80
C ILE A 177 9.76 30.62 -7.14
N PRO A 178 11.01 31.02 -7.50
CA PRO A 178 11.31 31.63 -8.80
C PRO A 178 11.00 30.67 -9.96
N GLU A 179 10.40 31.18 -11.03
CA GLU A 179 10.05 30.37 -12.20
C GLU A 179 11.21 29.56 -12.78
N LYS A 180 12.42 30.11 -12.76
CA LYS A 180 13.63 29.44 -13.24
C LYS A 180 13.93 28.18 -12.42
N GLU A 181 13.70 28.25 -11.09
CA GLU A 181 13.91 27.11 -10.20
C GLU A 181 12.79 26.05 -10.40
N ILE A 182 11.54 26.49 -10.50
CA ILE A 182 10.42 25.58 -10.84
C ILE A 182 10.69 24.86 -12.17
N SER A 183 11.11 25.58 -13.20
CA SER A 183 11.43 25.00 -14.52
C SER A 183 12.55 23.97 -14.44
N LYS A 184 13.59 24.25 -13.66
CA LYS A 184 14.71 23.33 -13.41
C LYS A 184 14.26 22.06 -12.68
N ILE A 185 13.41 22.18 -11.66
CA ILE A 185 12.83 21.05 -10.95
C ILE A 185 11.97 20.21 -11.89
N LEU A 186 11.03 20.83 -12.61
CA LEU A 186 10.15 20.15 -13.55
C LEU A 186 10.92 19.39 -14.63
N SER A 187 12.02 19.95 -15.14
CA SER A 187 12.83 19.27 -16.15
C SER A 187 13.53 17.99 -15.67
N ARG A 188 13.64 17.79 -14.35
CA ARG A 188 14.17 16.56 -13.74
C ARG A 188 13.13 15.47 -13.60
N ILE A 189 11.85 15.83 -13.56
CA ILE A 189 10.72 14.93 -13.29
C ILE A 189 9.99 14.57 -14.58
N CYS A 190 9.70 15.59 -15.39
CA CYS A 190 8.83 15.48 -16.56
C CYS A 190 9.47 16.19 -17.77
N GLN A 191 9.50 15.54 -18.92
CA GLN A 191 10.03 16.15 -20.14
C GLN A 191 9.16 15.81 -21.34
N PRO A 192 9.01 16.72 -22.30
CA PRO A 192 9.46 18.13 -22.27
C PRO A 192 8.59 19.02 -21.36
N VAL A 193 9.18 20.11 -20.86
CA VAL A 193 8.51 21.17 -20.14
C VAL A 193 8.33 22.37 -21.06
N ARG A 194 7.11 22.86 -21.19
CA ARG A 194 6.80 24.12 -21.89
C ARG A 194 6.29 25.14 -20.90
N SER A 195 6.73 26.38 -21.03
CA SER A 195 6.28 27.49 -20.19
C SER A 195 5.72 28.61 -21.07
N ASP A 196 4.57 29.12 -20.70
CA ASP A 196 4.03 30.37 -21.22
C ASP A 196 3.91 31.42 -20.08
N ALA A 197 3.27 32.57 -20.34
CA ALA A 197 3.15 33.66 -19.35
C ALA A 197 2.47 33.19 -18.03
N ASN A 198 1.52 32.26 -18.10
CA ASN A 198 0.62 31.96 -16.98
C ASN A 198 0.73 30.53 -16.45
N LYS A 199 1.31 29.61 -17.22
CA LYS A 199 1.31 28.17 -16.89
C LYS A 199 2.55 27.45 -17.35
N PHE A 200 2.81 26.30 -16.71
CA PHE A 200 3.67 25.24 -17.23
C PHE A 200 2.81 24.13 -17.84
N VAL A 201 3.31 23.52 -18.90
CA VAL A 201 2.75 22.29 -19.46
C VAL A 201 3.87 21.26 -19.46
N VAL A 202 3.70 20.21 -18.70
CA VAL A 202 4.67 19.12 -18.55
C VAL A 202 4.15 17.87 -19.23
N THR A 203 5.06 17.06 -19.77
CA THR A 203 4.72 15.71 -20.25
C THR A 203 5.21 14.71 -19.21
N VAL A 204 4.26 13.99 -18.61
CA VAL A 204 4.51 12.98 -17.59
C VAL A 204 4.88 11.66 -18.26
N PRO A 205 6.04 11.06 -17.92
CA PRO A 205 6.42 9.76 -18.45
C PRO A 205 5.56 8.64 -17.86
N THR A 206 5.41 7.55 -18.60
CA THR A 206 4.49 6.47 -18.27
C THR A 206 4.80 5.75 -16.96
N TYR A 207 6.07 5.74 -16.52
CA TYR A 207 6.46 5.14 -15.25
C TYR A 207 6.07 5.96 -14.01
N ARG A 208 5.64 7.22 -14.18
CA ARG A 208 5.12 8.07 -13.09
C ARG A 208 3.60 7.98 -13.03
N LEU A 209 3.09 6.78 -12.71
CA LEU A 209 1.65 6.52 -12.58
C LEU A 209 0.99 7.29 -11.42
N ASP A 210 1.79 7.75 -10.49
CA ASP A 210 1.41 8.57 -9.32
C ASP A 210 1.05 10.01 -9.70
N ILE A 211 1.57 10.54 -10.82
CA ILE A 211 1.36 11.92 -11.23
C ILE A 211 0.17 12.00 -12.20
N GLN A 212 -1.01 12.33 -11.68
CA GLN A 212 -2.27 12.41 -12.44
C GLN A 212 -2.86 13.82 -12.49
N THR A 213 -2.57 14.63 -11.48
CA THR A 213 -3.16 15.97 -11.29
C THR A 213 -2.09 17.06 -11.22
N PRO A 214 -2.46 18.35 -11.38
CA PRO A 214 -1.55 19.46 -11.15
C PRO A 214 -0.98 19.47 -9.72
N GLU A 215 -1.75 19.03 -8.74
CA GLU A 215 -1.38 18.96 -7.33
C GLU A 215 -0.23 17.98 -7.10
N ASP A 216 -0.22 16.83 -7.80
CA ASP A 216 0.88 15.85 -7.72
C ASP A 216 2.20 16.45 -8.24
N ILE A 217 2.13 17.30 -9.29
CA ILE A 217 3.31 18.02 -9.76
C ILE A 217 3.76 19.08 -8.76
N ILE A 218 2.81 19.75 -8.08
CA ILE A 218 3.13 20.77 -7.06
C ILE A 218 3.78 20.10 -5.85
N GLU A 219 3.33 18.90 -5.45
CA GLU A 219 3.99 18.09 -4.42
C GLU A 219 5.46 17.81 -4.80
N GLU A 220 5.71 17.35 -6.02
CA GLU A 220 7.05 17.08 -6.49
C GLU A 220 7.95 18.35 -6.51
N ILE A 221 7.37 19.50 -6.88
CA ILE A 221 8.09 20.76 -6.81
C ILE A 221 8.47 21.07 -5.37
N ALA A 222 7.55 20.96 -4.42
CA ALA A 222 7.79 21.24 -3.02
C ALA A 222 8.83 20.29 -2.42
N ARG A 223 8.73 18.99 -2.74
CA ARG A 223 9.65 17.95 -2.28
C ARG A 223 11.10 18.17 -2.75
N ILE A 224 11.29 18.54 -4.02
CA ILE A 224 12.64 18.76 -4.58
C ILE A 224 13.18 20.14 -4.20
N TYR A 225 12.30 21.14 -4.04
CA TYR A 225 12.69 22.46 -3.51
C TYR A 225 13.20 22.36 -2.07
N GLY A 226 12.66 21.43 -1.30
CA GLY A 226 12.96 21.17 0.12
C GLY A 226 11.96 21.86 1.04
N TYR A 227 11.31 21.06 1.89
CA TYR A 227 10.32 21.58 2.85
C TYR A 227 10.95 22.54 3.86
N GLU A 228 12.22 22.38 4.16
CA GLU A 228 13.01 23.27 5.02
C GLU A 228 13.15 24.70 4.48
N ASN A 229 13.01 24.87 3.16
CA ASN A 229 13.03 26.18 2.52
C ASN A 229 11.66 26.89 2.54
N ILE A 230 10.62 26.20 2.98
CA ILE A 230 9.26 26.75 3.09
C ILE A 230 9.08 27.30 4.51
N LYS A 231 8.91 28.62 4.62
CA LYS A 231 8.72 29.25 5.93
C LYS A 231 7.34 28.91 6.50
N PRO A 232 7.28 28.38 7.74
CA PRO A 232 5.99 28.14 8.38
C PRO A 232 5.27 29.47 8.64
N VAL A 233 4.01 29.53 8.25
CA VAL A 233 3.14 30.68 8.50
C VAL A 233 2.06 30.21 9.48
N PRO A 234 1.93 30.81 10.67
CA PRO A 234 0.83 30.51 11.57
C PRO A 234 -0.52 30.77 10.87
N PRO A 235 -1.49 29.86 10.98
CA PRO A 235 -2.81 30.11 10.43
C PRO A 235 -3.41 31.36 11.09
N ALA A 236 -3.95 32.28 10.27
CA ALA A 236 -4.74 33.38 10.77
C ALA A 236 -6.08 32.81 11.30
N MET A 237 -6.08 32.37 12.57
CA MET A 237 -7.30 31.91 13.22
C MET A 237 -8.10 33.12 13.70
N SER A 238 -9.27 33.34 13.11
CA SER A 238 -10.27 34.20 13.74
C SER A 238 -10.82 33.46 14.97
N ILE A 239 -10.47 33.96 16.16
CA ILE A 239 -11.04 33.47 17.42
C ILE A 239 -12.52 33.91 17.54
N TYR A 240 -13.00 34.74 16.61
CA TYR A 240 -14.37 35.22 16.61
C TYR A 240 -15.27 34.13 16.01
N ARG A 241 -15.97 33.39 16.88
CA ARG A 241 -17.15 32.63 16.49
C ARG A 241 -18.36 33.60 16.50
N PRO A 242 -19.06 33.80 15.36
CA PRO A 242 -20.32 34.54 15.37
C PRO A 242 -21.27 33.90 16.37
N ALA A 243 -22.00 34.71 17.16
CA ALA A 243 -22.95 34.20 18.14
C ALA A 243 -24.06 33.33 17.53
N GLU A 244 -24.28 33.47 16.22
CA GLU A 244 -25.29 32.72 15.44
C GLU A 244 -24.85 31.28 15.07
N SER A 245 -23.57 30.93 15.19
CA SER A 245 -23.06 29.56 14.93
C SER A 245 -23.09 28.63 16.17
N ARG A 246 -23.74 29.06 17.27
CA ARG A 246 -23.97 28.21 18.44
C ARG A 246 -25.20 27.34 18.21
N ALA A 247 -25.12 26.40 17.27
CA ALA A 247 -26.06 25.31 17.21
C ALA A 247 -25.99 24.54 18.53
N SER A 248 -27.12 24.06 19.03
CA SER A 248 -27.26 23.39 20.35
C SER A 248 -26.29 22.23 20.55
N GLU A 249 -25.92 21.54 19.48
CA GLU A 249 -24.98 20.41 19.48
C GLU A 249 -23.53 20.82 19.79
N ASP A 250 -23.07 21.98 19.28
CA ASP A 250 -21.72 22.49 19.57
C ASP A 250 -21.59 22.96 21.04
N TRP A 251 -22.67 23.41 21.65
CA TRP A 251 -22.68 23.88 23.04
C TRP A 251 -22.44 22.73 24.02
N ASP A 252 -23.12 21.60 23.84
CA ASP A 252 -22.96 20.42 24.70
C ASP A 252 -21.55 19.84 24.60
N THR A 253 -20.96 19.84 23.41
CA THR A 253 -19.59 19.42 23.18
C THR A 253 -18.59 20.34 23.90
N GLU A 254 -18.77 21.66 23.81
CA GLU A 254 -17.88 22.63 24.50
C GLU A 254 -17.96 22.50 26.03
N GLN A 255 -19.15 22.32 26.60
CA GLN A 255 -19.33 22.10 28.05
C GLN A 255 -18.70 20.81 28.51
N THR A 256 -18.85 19.74 27.73
CA THR A 256 -18.23 18.44 28.01
C THR A 256 -16.71 18.54 28.02
N ILE A 257 -16.09 19.23 27.05
CA ILE A 257 -14.65 19.48 27.01
C ILE A 257 -14.19 20.30 28.23
N LYS A 258 -14.92 21.35 28.59
CA LYS A 258 -14.61 22.18 29.76
C LYS A 258 -14.69 21.36 31.05
N ALA A 259 -15.73 20.54 31.21
CA ALA A 259 -15.90 19.66 32.36
C ALA A 259 -14.78 18.63 32.47
N ARG A 260 -14.43 17.97 31.38
CA ARG A 260 -13.29 17.04 31.31
C ARG A 260 -11.99 17.71 31.73
N ASN A 261 -11.70 18.89 31.19
CA ASN A 261 -10.49 19.63 31.51
C ASN A 261 -10.46 20.06 32.97
N LEU A 262 -11.59 20.51 33.54
CA LEU A 262 -11.70 20.86 34.95
C LEU A 262 -11.44 19.65 35.84
N MET A 263 -12.07 18.49 35.58
CA MET A 263 -11.83 17.24 36.32
C MET A 263 -10.36 16.84 36.30
N LYS A 264 -9.73 16.87 35.13
CA LYS A 264 -8.30 16.56 34.97
C LYS A 264 -7.43 17.49 35.80
N ASN A 265 -7.69 18.80 35.77
CA ASN A 265 -6.95 19.78 36.55
C ASN A 265 -7.12 19.60 38.06
N VAL A 266 -8.32 19.30 38.54
CA VAL A 266 -8.60 19.02 39.95
C VAL A 266 -7.85 17.77 40.42
N LEU A 267 -7.97 16.64 39.68
CA LEU A 267 -7.28 15.40 40.05
C LEU A 267 -5.75 15.55 40.04
N LYS A 268 -5.22 16.24 39.03
CA LYS A 268 -3.81 16.57 38.99
C LYS A 268 -3.36 17.44 40.18
N GLY A 269 -4.16 18.43 40.56
CA GLY A 269 -3.94 19.27 41.72
C GLY A 269 -3.95 18.48 43.05
N LEU A 270 -4.70 17.38 43.11
CA LEU A 270 -4.74 16.43 44.24
C LEU A 270 -3.59 15.42 44.25
N GLY A 271 -2.65 15.50 43.30
CA GLY A 271 -1.51 14.62 43.20
C GLY A 271 -1.70 13.32 42.45
N PHE A 272 -2.80 13.18 41.69
CA PHE A 272 -2.99 12.04 40.81
C PHE A 272 -2.24 12.21 39.48
N ALA A 273 -1.71 11.12 38.95
CA ALA A 273 -1.11 11.06 37.62
C ALA A 273 -2.16 10.59 36.58
N GLU A 274 -2.27 11.34 35.48
CA GLU A 274 -3.16 10.96 34.38
C GLU A 274 -2.60 9.78 33.62
N CYS A 275 -3.44 8.74 33.39
CA CYS A 275 -3.15 7.62 32.50
C CYS A 275 -3.88 7.79 31.19
N TYR A 276 -3.26 7.29 30.13
CA TYR A 276 -3.84 7.17 28.82
C TYR A 276 -3.63 5.74 28.33
N ASN A 277 -4.62 4.88 28.60
CA ASN A 277 -4.54 3.46 28.29
C ASN A 277 -5.25 3.16 26.97
N TYR A 278 -4.86 2.05 26.32
CA TYR A 278 -5.60 1.53 25.18
C TYR A 278 -7.02 1.12 25.56
N SER A 279 -7.94 1.26 24.61
CA SER A 279 -9.35 0.88 24.81
C SER A 279 -9.60 -0.63 24.72
N PHE A 280 -8.58 -1.46 24.84
CA PHE A 280 -8.66 -2.91 24.67
C PHE A 280 -8.49 -3.66 25.98
N LEU A 281 -9.12 -4.85 26.03
CA LEU A 281 -8.94 -5.84 27.08
C LEU A 281 -8.51 -7.19 26.48
N SER A 282 -7.67 -7.90 27.24
CA SER A 282 -7.38 -9.31 26.96
C SER A 282 -8.50 -10.21 27.49
N GLU A 283 -8.57 -11.46 27.01
CA GLU A 283 -9.47 -12.49 27.54
C GLU A 283 -9.32 -12.62 29.08
N LYS A 284 -8.07 -12.70 29.56
CA LYS A 284 -7.75 -12.80 30.97
C LYS A 284 -8.26 -11.60 31.80
N ALA A 285 -8.14 -10.38 31.25
CA ALA A 285 -8.67 -9.19 31.93
C ALA A 285 -10.20 -9.21 31.96
N LYS A 286 -10.85 -9.63 30.88
CA LYS A 286 -12.29 -9.82 30.81
C LYS A 286 -12.82 -10.77 31.89
N GLU A 287 -12.15 -11.91 32.08
CA GLU A 287 -12.51 -12.89 33.10
C GLU A 287 -12.32 -12.35 34.53
N ILE A 288 -11.12 -11.80 34.84
CA ILE A 288 -10.80 -11.29 36.19
C ILE A 288 -11.76 -10.19 36.63
N PHE A 289 -12.15 -9.30 35.72
CA PHE A 289 -13.00 -8.15 36.02
C PHE A 289 -14.50 -8.39 35.73
N ASN A 290 -14.90 -9.64 35.40
CA ASN A 290 -16.27 -10.00 35.04
C ASN A 290 -16.89 -9.08 33.96
N ALA A 291 -16.08 -8.70 32.97
CA ALA A 291 -16.47 -7.81 31.88
C ALA A 291 -17.24 -8.58 30.79
N SER A 292 -18.32 -9.30 31.17
CA SER A 292 -19.08 -10.18 30.26
C SER A 292 -19.66 -9.46 29.04
N ASN A 293 -20.00 -8.17 29.19
CA ASN A 293 -20.61 -7.33 28.16
C ASN A 293 -19.57 -6.59 27.29
N ALA A 294 -18.27 -6.86 27.47
CA ALA A 294 -17.22 -6.25 26.65
C ALA A 294 -17.34 -6.69 25.18
N PRO A 295 -17.54 -5.77 24.22
CA PRO A 295 -17.68 -6.12 22.81
C PRO A 295 -16.41 -6.80 22.27
N GLU A 296 -16.58 -7.90 21.53
CA GLU A 296 -15.49 -8.64 20.92
C GLU A 296 -15.15 -8.06 19.54
N ILE A 297 -13.84 -7.93 19.25
CA ILE A 297 -13.34 -7.45 17.96
C ILE A 297 -13.20 -8.64 17.01
N ALA A 298 -13.85 -8.60 15.85
CA ALA A 298 -13.87 -9.69 14.88
C ALA A 298 -12.47 -10.08 14.36
N ASN A 299 -11.58 -9.11 14.25
CA ASN A 299 -10.21 -9.28 13.72
C ASN A 299 -9.20 -8.53 14.61
N PRO A 300 -8.96 -8.99 15.87
CA PRO A 300 -8.08 -8.29 16.79
C PRO A 300 -6.62 -8.32 16.31
N ILE A 301 -5.87 -7.26 16.60
CA ILE A 301 -4.45 -7.15 16.28
C ILE A 301 -3.63 -8.20 17.05
N SER A 302 -4.05 -8.51 18.27
CA SER A 302 -3.43 -9.54 19.13
C SER A 302 -4.47 -10.10 20.10
N GLN A 303 -4.15 -11.21 20.76
CA GLN A 303 -4.99 -11.79 21.83
C GLN A 303 -5.13 -10.85 23.04
N GLU A 304 -4.17 -9.96 23.26
CA GLU A 304 -4.21 -8.96 24.33
C GLU A 304 -5.17 -7.79 24.00
N ALA A 305 -5.59 -7.66 22.73
CA ALA A 305 -6.46 -6.59 22.24
C ALA A 305 -7.79 -7.14 21.67
N LYS A 306 -8.34 -8.20 22.30
CA LYS A 306 -9.46 -8.95 21.75
C LYS A 306 -10.82 -8.28 22.01
N TYR A 307 -10.98 -7.56 23.11
CA TYR A 307 -12.24 -6.93 23.52
C TYR A 307 -12.08 -5.42 23.68
N LEU A 308 -13.17 -4.68 23.47
CA LEU A 308 -13.24 -3.27 23.86
C LEU A 308 -13.60 -3.16 25.34
N ARG A 309 -12.98 -2.22 26.05
CA ARG A 309 -13.20 -2.01 27.47
C ARG A 309 -14.62 -1.48 27.76
N ASN A 310 -15.32 -2.11 28.68
CA ASN A 310 -16.59 -1.63 29.22
C ASN A 310 -16.42 -0.85 30.54
N SER A 311 -15.18 -0.75 31.04
CA SER A 311 -14.79 0.00 32.24
C SER A 311 -13.33 0.45 32.11
N LEU A 312 -12.98 1.56 32.76
CA LEU A 312 -11.59 2.04 32.86
C LEU A 312 -10.76 1.28 33.90
N ILE A 313 -11.43 0.60 34.84
CA ILE A 313 -10.79 -0.04 36.00
C ILE A 313 -9.76 -1.11 35.63
N PRO A 314 -10.01 -2.04 34.69
CA PRO A 314 -9.04 -3.09 34.36
C PRO A 314 -7.67 -2.54 33.91
N ASN A 315 -7.72 -1.52 33.07
CA ASN A 315 -6.52 -0.91 32.52
C ASN A 315 -5.78 -0.06 33.57
N LEU A 316 -6.52 0.66 34.42
CA LEU A 316 -5.94 1.41 35.56
C LEU A 316 -5.27 0.47 36.57
N VAL A 317 -5.89 -0.68 36.90
CA VAL A 317 -5.29 -1.68 37.81
C VAL A 317 -4.01 -2.25 37.18
N THR A 318 -4.02 -2.51 35.87
CA THR A 318 -2.82 -2.99 35.16
C THR A 318 -1.72 -1.93 35.18
N ALA A 319 -2.06 -0.67 34.94
CA ALA A 319 -1.12 0.44 35.02
C ALA A 319 -0.57 0.59 36.46
N ALA A 320 -1.43 0.53 37.48
CA ALA A 320 -1.00 0.58 38.88
C ALA A 320 -0.05 -0.56 39.23
N LYS A 321 -0.38 -1.81 38.85
CA LYS A 321 0.50 -2.97 39.06
C LYS A 321 1.88 -2.80 38.44
N ASN A 322 1.94 -2.24 37.25
CA ASN A 322 3.22 -2.02 36.57
C ASN A 322 4.07 -0.94 37.21
N ASN A 323 3.43 0.11 37.75
CA ASN A 323 4.10 1.23 38.41
C ASN A 323 4.51 0.95 39.85
N LEU A 324 3.76 0.09 40.59
CA LEU A 324 4.12 -0.33 41.96
C LEU A 324 5.45 -1.11 42.05
N ARG A 325 6.04 -1.49 40.92
CA ARG A 325 7.40 -2.03 40.89
C ARG A 325 8.48 -0.98 41.18
N PHE A 326 8.13 0.29 40.96
CA PHE A 326 9.05 1.40 41.02
C PHE A 326 8.70 2.41 42.13
N TYR A 327 7.43 2.43 42.56
CA TYR A 327 6.89 3.39 43.51
C TYR A 327 6.18 2.67 44.67
N ASN A 328 6.32 3.18 45.91
CA ASN A 328 5.63 2.62 47.07
C ASN A 328 4.11 2.84 47.05
N SER A 329 3.66 3.87 46.37
CA SER A 329 2.23 4.18 46.18
C SER A 329 2.04 4.82 44.82
N VAL A 330 0.89 4.59 44.19
CA VAL A 330 0.50 5.19 42.92
C VAL A 330 -0.93 5.72 43.02
N HIS A 331 -1.12 6.94 42.57
CA HIS A 331 -2.42 7.61 42.46
C HIS A 331 -2.67 7.90 41.00
N LEU A 332 -3.54 7.13 40.36
CA LEU A 332 -3.79 7.18 38.92
C LEU A 332 -5.22 7.56 38.64
N PHE A 333 -5.44 8.27 37.54
CA PHE A 333 -6.75 8.50 36.99
C PHE A 333 -6.73 8.43 35.45
N GLU A 334 -7.87 8.18 34.88
CA GLU A 334 -8.09 8.23 33.44
C GLU A 334 -9.48 8.82 33.15
N VAL A 335 -9.55 9.68 32.15
CA VAL A 335 -10.81 10.18 31.57
C VAL A 335 -10.88 9.70 30.14
N GLY A 336 -11.76 8.75 29.86
CA GLY A 336 -11.87 8.11 28.57
C GLY A 336 -13.22 7.43 28.35
N ASP A 337 -13.41 6.94 27.13
CA ASP A 337 -14.65 6.29 26.74
C ASP A 337 -14.63 4.79 27.11
N VAL A 338 -15.82 4.24 27.36
CA VAL A 338 -16.10 2.82 27.55
C VAL A 338 -17.16 2.38 26.55
N PHE A 339 -17.22 1.08 26.25
CA PHE A 339 -18.01 0.53 25.16
C PHE A 339 -18.96 -0.56 25.71
N SER A 340 -20.18 -0.59 25.21
CA SER A 340 -21.22 -1.55 25.61
C SER A 340 -21.98 -2.06 24.40
#